data_93a9fd4ae0e180b4b8c3d3e69bedbcd4
#
_entry.id   93a9fd4ae0e180b4b8c3d3e69bedbcd4
#
_cell.length_a   1.000
_cell.length_b   1.000
_cell.length_c   1.000
_cell.angle_alpha   90.00
_cell.angle_beta   90.00
_cell.angle_gamma   90.00
#
_symmetry.space_group_name_H-M   'P 1'
#
loop_
_entity.id
_entity.type
_entity.pdbx_description
1 polymer ?
#
loop_
_entity_poly.entity_id
_entity_poly.type
_entity_poly.pdbx_seq_one_letter_code
_entity_poly.pdbx_strand_id
1 'polypeptide(L)'
;KRLYKKIRKLRNLGSEEKFIHEYVGMNSRLDTIQAIVLNHKIKNLNKLNKQRQKIAKIYNKKIINQKITKLNYSTTCVYHQYVILVKNRKKLINEFNKKKIQYGFHYPYTINQLKIFKKQFKSLRFKNAEKLAKEGMSIPIDPNLNKKELNYIINTLNGF
;
A
#
# COMPACT_ATOMS: atom_id res chain seq x y z
N LYS A 1 -20.53 -22.41 -6.75
CA LYS A 1 -21.94 -21.93 -6.63
C LYS A 1 -22.43 -21.89 -5.17
N ARG A 2 -22.23 -22.94 -4.33
CA ARG A 2 -22.69 -23.02 -2.92
C ARG A 2 -22.13 -21.88 -2.06
N LEU A 3 -20.81 -21.63 -2.10
CA LEU A 3 -20.16 -20.58 -1.33
C LEU A 3 -20.65 -19.17 -1.72
N TYR A 4 -20.82 -18.92 -3.02
CA TYR A 4 -21.37 -17.66 -3.53
C TYR A 4 -22.75 -17.35 -2.93
N LYS A 5 -23.68 -18.34 -2.96
CA LYS A 5 -25.02 -18.16 -2.37
C LYS A 5 -24.95 -17.85 -0.87
N LYS A 6 -24.10 -18.59 -0.13
CA LYS A 6 -23.91 -18.35 1.31
C LYS A 6 -23.36 -16.94 1.61
N ILE A 7 -22.35 -16.49 0.85
CA ILE A 7 -21.77 -15.14 1.02
C ILE A 7 -22.82 -14.06 0.70
N ARG A 8 -23.63 -14.24 -0.33
CA ARG A 8 -24.73 -13.32 -0.64
C ARG A 8 -25.72 -13.16 0.52
N LYS A 9 -26.10 -14.26 1.18
CA LYS A 9 -26.95 -14.22 2.37
C LYS A 9 -26.25 -13.53 3.52
N LEU A 10 -25.04 -13.94 3.86
CA LEU A 10 -24.26 -13.38 4.97
C LEU A 10 -24.09 -11.86 4.87
N ARG A 11 -23.75 -11.32 3.70
CA ARG A 11 -23.59 -9.89 3.47
C ARG A 11 -24.88 -9.07 3.55
N ASN A 12 -26.03 -9.74 3.51
CA ASN A 12 -27.35 -9.15 3.58
C ASN A 12 -28.10 -9.60 4.84
N LEU A 13 -27.49 -9.43 5.99
CA LEU A 13 -28.03 -9.77 7.30
C LEU A 13 -28.39 -11.26 7.46
N GLY A 14 -27.77 -12.15 6.67
CA GLY A 14 -28.04 -13.58 6.69
C GLY A 14 -29.26 -14.03 5.89
N SER A 15 -29.84 -13.15 5.05
CA SER A 15 -31.11 -13.36 4.39
C SER A 15 -31.01 -13.23 2.87
N GLU A 16 -31.76 -14.06 2.15
CA GLU A 16 -31.99 -13.94 0.72
C GLU A 16 -33.34 -13.24 0.46
N GLU A 17 -34.33 -13.56 1.27
CA GLU A 17 -35.67 -12.96 1.23
C GLU A 17 -35.90 -12.02 2.39
N LYS A 18 -36.65 -10.94 2.18
CA LYS A 18 -36.92 -9.93 3.21
C LYS A 18 -37.56 -10.59 4.44
N PHE A 19 -37.01 -10.30 5.63
CA PHE A 19 -37.42 -10.81 6.94
C PHE A 19 -37.13 -12.30 7.22
N ILE A 20 -36.58 -13.08 6.27
CA ILE A 20 -36.22 -14.48 6.48
C ILE A 20 -34.70 -14.58 6.64
N HIS A 21 -34.22 -14.73 7.86
CA HIS A 21 -32.78 -14.80 8.20
C HIS A 21 -32.39 -16.26 8.46
N GLU A 22 -31.58 -16.83 7.58
CA GLU A 22 -31.09 -18.21 7.69
C GLU A 22 -29.73 -18.32 8.41
N TYR A 23 -29.01 -17.19 8.49
CA TYR A 23 -27.68 -17.13 9.10
C TYR A 23 -27.52 -15.86 9.94
N VAL A 24 -26.63 -15.91 10.93
CA VAL A 24 -26.11 -14.69 11.55
C VAL A 24 -25.23 -13.99 10.52
N GLY A 25 -25.70 -12.89 9.99
CA GLY A 25 -25.05 -12.12 8.94
C GLY A 25 -24.74 -10.68 9.36
N MET A 26 -24.26 -9.89 8.41
CA MET A 26 -23.95 -8.47 8.60
C MET A 26 -24.49 -7.65 7.42
N ASN A 27 -24.65 -6.35 7.64
CA ASN A 27 -24.86 -5.43 6.54
C ASN A 27 -23.51 -5.13 5.87
N SER A 28 -23.20 -5.82 4.77
CA SER A 28 -21.98 -5.64 3.98
C SER A 28 -22.32 -5.50 2.50
N ARG A 29 -23.04 -4.45 2.19
CA ARG A 29 -23.47 -4.08 0.84
C ARG A 29 -22.64 -2.89 0.36
N LEU A 30 -22.57 -2.71 -0.95
CA LEU A 30 -22.02 -1.50 -1.55
C LEU A 30 -23.10 -0.42 -1.54
N ASP A 31 -22.89 0.65 -0.76
CA ASP A 31 -23.82 1.76 -0.70
C ASP A 31 -23.87 2.53 -2.02
N THR A 32 -25.02 3.08 -2.36
CA THR A 32 -25.24 3.79 -3.63
C THR A 32 -24.26 4.94 -3.81
N ILE A 33 -23.99 5.71 -2.76
CA ILE A 33 -23.03 6.83 -2.81
C ILE A 33 -21.62 6.31 -3.14
N GLN A 34 -21.19 5.22 -2.49
CA GLN A 34 -19.90 4.58 -2.76
C GLN A 34 -19.83 4.08 -4.21
N ALA A 35 -20.90 3.45 -4.70
CA ALA A 35 -20.98 2.97 -6.07
C ALA A 35 -20.87 4.10 -7.10
N ILE A 36 -21.52 5.24 -6.87
CA ILE A 36 -21.43 6.43 -7.74
C ILE A 36 -20.00 6.95 -7.80
N VAL A 37 -19.33 7.11 -6.64
CA VAL A 37 -17.94 7.57 -6.56
C VAL A 37 -17.01 6.59 -7.29
N LEU A 38 -17.18 5.29 -7.09
CA LEU A 38 -16.36 4.26 -7.74
C LEU A 38 -16.58 4.24 -9.26
N ASN A 39 -17.82 4.36 -9.73
CA ASN A 39 -18.14 4.45 -11.15
C ASN A 39 -17.52 5.68 -11.82
N HIS A 40 -17.41 6.79 -11.11
CA HIS A 40 -16.68 7.96 -11.61
C HIS A 40 -15.16 7.71 -11.66
N LYS A 41 -14.59 7.17 -10.60
CA LYS A 41 -13.14 6.94 -10.48
C LYS A 41 -12.60 5.89 -11.44
N ILE A 42 -13.35 4.82 -11.70
CA ILE A 42 -12.89 3.71 -12.56
C ILE A 42 -12.62 4.15 -13.99
N LYS A 43 -13.32 5.18 -14.48
CA LYS A 43 -13.09 5.76 -15.82
C LYS A 43 -11.67 6.30 -16.00
N ASN A 44 -11.05 6.79 -14.91
CA ASN A 44 -9.71 7.36 -14.92
C ASN A 44 -8.62 6.40 -14.40
N LEU A 45 -8.99 5.22 -13.91
CA LEU A 45 -8.08 4.30 -13.21
C LEU A 45 -6.84 3.96 -14.04
N ASN A 46 -7.03 3.57 -15.29
CA ASN A 46 -5.93 3.20 -16.18
C ASN A 46 -4.97 4.37 -16.45
N LYS A 47 -5.48 5.58 -16.61
CA LYS A 47 -4.67 6.80 -16.78
C LYS A 47 -3.81 7.05 -15.53
N LEU A 48 -4.42 7.00 -14.34
CA LEU A 48 -3.72 7.21 -13.07
C LEU A 48 -2.66 6.13 -12.81
N ASN A 49 -2.96 4.87 -13.11
CA ASN A 49 -1.99 3.78 -12.98
C ASN A 49 -0.78 3.96 -13.93
N LYS A 50 -1.04 4.35 -15.19
CA LYS A 50 0.05 4.67 -16.14
C LYS A 50 0.92 5.84 -15.66
N GLN A 51 0.34 6.84 -14.99
CA GLN A 51 1.10 7.95 -14.40
C GLN A 51 2.00 7.47 -13.26
N ARG A 52 1.50 6.64 -12.32
CA ARG A 52 2.33 6.02 -11.28
C ARG A 52 3.45 5.17 -11.85
N GLN A 53 3.17 4.38 -12.88
CA GLN A 53 4.20 3.59 -13.56
C GLN A 53 5.30 4.47 -14.20
N LYS A 54 4.93 5.62 -14.78
CA LYS A 54 5.91 6.59 -15.30
C LYS A 54 6.81 7.15 -14.18
N ILE A 55 6.21 7.56 -13.06
CA ILE A 55 6.96 8.06 -11.89
C ILE A 55 7.90 6.98 -11.36
N ALA A 56 7.41 5.74 -11.21
CA ALA A 56 8.23 4.61 -10.76
C ALA A 56 9.43 4.35 -11.69
N LYS A 57 9.24 4.43 -13.01
CA LYS A 57 10.34 4.33 -13.98
C LYS A 57 11.39 5.43 -13.78
N ILE A 58 10.95 6.66 -13.47
CA ILE A 58 11.86 7.78 -13.20
C ILE A 58 12.63 7.51 -11.90
N TYR A 59 11.96 7.08 -10.83
CA TYR A 59 12.62 6.68 -9.57
C TYR A 59 13.66 5.58 -9.80
N ASN A 60 13.29 4.51 -10.53
CA ASN A 60 14.20 3.41 -10.83
C ASN A 60 15.47 3.88 -11.56
N LYS A 61 15.33 4.86 -12.48
CA LYS A 61 16.45 5.39 -13.24
C LYS A 61 17.27 6.41 -12.47
N LYS A 62 16.64 7.31 -11.72
CA LYS A 62 17.29 8.51 -11.16
C LYS A 62 17.70 8.40 -9.71
N ILE A 63 17.16 7.47 -8.93
CA ILE A 63 17.66 7.19 -7.58
C ILE A 63 18.92 6.33 -7.73
N ILE A 64 20.08 6.93 -7.52
CA ILE A 64 21.40 6.32 -7.70
C ILE A 64 22.16 6.10 -6.39
N ASN A 65 21.60 6.56 -5.26
CA ASN A 65 22.22 6.42 -3.95
C ASN A 65 22.32 4.94 -3.55
N GLN A 66 23.53 4.43 -3.37
CA GLN A 66 23.82 3.03 -3.01
C GLN A 66 23.32 2.62 -1.62
N LYS A 67 23.01 3.57 -0.74
CA LYS A 67 22.40 3.31 0.58
C LYS A 67 20.93 2.94 0.49
N ILE A 68 20.32 3.11 -0.69
CA ILE A 68 18.91 2.86 -0.97
C ILE A 68 18.78 1.63 -1.86
N THR A 69 18.13 0.59 -1.37
CA THR A 69 17.80 -0.58 -2.18
C THR A 69 16.38 -0.43 -2.74
N LYS A 70 16.26 -0.43 -4.05
CA LYS A 70 14.97 -0.47 -4.75
C LYS A 70 14.46 -1.91 -4.83
N LEU A 71 13.17 -2.12 -4.63
CA LEU A 71 12.57 -3.44 -4.77
C LEU A 71 12.31 -3.76 -6.25
N ASN A 72 12.44 -5.04 -6.61
CA ASN A 72 12.06 -5.52 -7.93
C ASN A 72 10.54 -5.74 -7.95
N TYR A 73 9.86 -5.01 -8.81
CA TYR A 73 8.42 -5.14 -9.02
C TYR A 73 8.13 -5.85 -10.34
N SER A 74 7.02 -6.58 -10.40
CA SER A 74 6.50 -7.13 -11.64
C SER A 74 6.25 -6.01 -12.68
N THR A 75 6.39 -6.33 -13.95
CA THR A 75 6.10 -5.42 -15.08
C THR A 75 4.65 -4.93 -15.09
N THR A 76 3.73 -5.69 -14.49
CA THR A 76 2.31 -5.36 -14.36
C THR A 76 1.98 -4.54 -13.13
N CYS A 77 2.96 -4.23 -12.28
CA CYS A 77 2.75 -3.47 -11.04
C CYS A 77 2.19 -2.07 -11.35
N VAL A 78 1.13 -1.68 -10.64
CA VAL A 78 0.50 -0.36 -10.76
C VAL A 78 1.06 0.66 -9.76
N TYR A 79 1.98 0.25 -8.90
CA TYR A 79 2.66 1.10 -7.93
C TYR A 79 1.69 1.89 -7.05
N HIS A 80 0.76 1.19 -6.38
CA HIS A 80 -0.05 1.80 -5.33
C HIS A 80 0.84 2.44 -4.26
N GLN A 81 1.98 1.80 -3.99
CA GLN A 81 3.07 2.30 -3.15
C GLN A 81 4.40 2.06 -3.86
N TYR A 82 5.37 2.95 -3.63
CA TYR A 82 6.76 2.75 -4.06
C TYR A 82 7.63 2.65 -2.81
N VAL A 83 8.05 1.42 -2.50
CA VAL A 83 8.82 1.11 -1.28
C VAL A 83 10.30 1.04 -1.62
N ILE A 84 11.11 1.69 -0.80
CA ILE A 84 12.57 1.56 -0.77
C ILE A 84 13.02 0.95 0.55
N LEU A 85 14.18 0.28 0.55
CA LEU A 85 14.81 -0.20 1.79
C LEU A 85 16.00 0.70 2.12
N VAL A 86 16.06 1.15 3.37
CA VAL A 86 17.12 2.04 3.86
C VAL A 86 17.59 1.57 5.23
N LYS A 87 18.83 1.13 5.35
CA LYS A 87 19.39 0.64 6.62
C LYS A 87 19.31 1.68 7.74
N ASN A 88 19.65 2.94 7.46
CA ASN A 88 19.53 4.05 8.40
C ASN A 88 18.26 4.86 8.14
N ARG A 89 17.10 4.20 8.25
CA ARG A 89 15.79 4.81 8.00
C ARG A 89 15.52 6.06 8.84
N LYS A 90 15.99 6.10 10.11
CA LYS A 90 15.82 7.27 10.99
C LYS A 90 16.45 8.54 10.42
N LYS A 91 17.66 8.43 9.85
CA LYS A 91 18.34 9.58 9.24
C LYS A 91 17.54 10.12 8.04
N LEU A 92 17.06 9.23 7.16
CA LEU A 92 16.23 9.63 6.02
C LEU A 92 14.90 10.26 6.45
N ILE A 93 14.26 9.73 7.50
CA ILE A 93 13.05 10.32 8.10
C ILE A 93 13.31 11.78 8.54
N ASN A 94 14.42 12.03 9.22
CA ASN A 94 14.78 13.39 9.65
C ASN A 94 14.94 14.33 8.46
N GLU A 95 15.59 13.87 7.38
CA GLU A 95 15.72 14.67 6.15
C GLU A 95 14.38 14.94 5.48
N PHE A 96 13.50 13.92 5.41
CA PHE A 96 12.16 14.08 4.85
C PHE A 96 11.30 15.03 5.67
N ASN A 97 11.38 14.96 7.01
CA ASN A 97 10.67 15.88 7.90
C ASN A 97 11.14 17.33 7.72
N LYS A 98 12.47 17.57 7.69
CA LYS A 98 13.06 18.92 7.43
C LYS A 98 12.57 19.48 6.09
N LYS A 99 12.44 18.63 5.08
CA LYS A 99 12.06 19.01 3.71
C LYS A 99 10.55 18.90 3.46
N LYS A 100 9.77 18.57 4.48
CA LYS A 100 8.30 18.41 4.42
C LYS A 100 7.87 17.41 3.34
N ILE A 101 8.67 16.36 3.11
CA ILE A 101 8.33 15.25 2.19
C ILE A 101 7.57 14.20 2.98
N GLN A 102 6.40 13.81 2.50
CA GLN A 102 5.60 12.75 3.12
C GLN A 102 6.22 11.36 2.88
N TYR A 103 6.00 10.45 3.81
CA TYR A 103 6.43 9.05 3.73
C TYR A 103 5.45 8.15 4.49
N GLY A 104 5.57 6.84 4.29
CA GLY A 104 4.74 5.88 4.99
C GLY A 104 5.49 4.58 5.31
N PHE A 105 4.93 3.79 6.23
CA PHE A 105 5.43 2.45 6.57
C PHE A 105 4.34 1.41 6.34
N HIS A 106 4.61 0.45 5.43
CA HIS A 106 3.65 -0.58 5.06
C HIS A 106 4.32 -1.97 5.09
N TYR A 107 4.56 -2.50 6.32
CA TYR A 107 4.13 -2.01 7.63
C TYR A 107 5.31 -2.01 8.61
N PRO A 108 5.24 -1.28 9.77
CA PRO A 108 6.36 -1.16 10.71
C PRO A 108 6.58 -2.42 11.56
N TYR A 109 5.63 -3.34 11.58
CA TYR A 109 5.68 -4.61 12.31
C TYR A 109 5.27 -5.77 11.40
N THR A 110 5.87 -6.93 11.61
CA THR A 110 5.42 -8.18 10.99
C THR A 110 4.25 -8.79 11.76
N ILE A 111 3.46 -9.66 11.13
CA ILE A 111 2.28 -10.26 11.76
C ILE A 111 2.64 -10.99 13.06
N ASN A 112 3.75 -11.73 13.09
CA ASN A 112 4.22 -12.44 14.27
C ASN A 112 4.66 -11.50 15.42
N GLN A 113 4.92 -10.22 15.16
CA GLN A 113 5.26 -9.22 16.16
C GLN A 113 4.02 -8.54 16.76
N LEU A 114 2.84 -8.67 16.14
CA LEU A 114 1.61 -8.09 16.65
C LEU A 114 1.21 -8.75 17.97
N LYS A 115 0.76 -7.95 18.95
CA LYS A 115 0.41 -8.42 20.29
C LYS A 115 -0.55 -9.63 20.29
N ILE A 116 -1.55 -9.62 19.40
CA ILE A 116 -2.56 -10.68 19.28
C ILE A 116 -1.98 -12.01 18.80
N PHE A 117 -0.90 -11.99 18.03
CA PHE A 117 -0.26 -13.19 17.47
C PHE A 117 1.06 -13.56 18.15
N LYS A 118 1.59 -12.72 19.04
CA LYS A 118 2.90 -12.88 19.66
C LYS A 118 3.05 -14.22 20.41
N LYS A 119 2.01 -14.69 21.08
CA LYS A 119 2.05 -15.99 21.76
C LYS A 119 2.12 -17.15 20.78
N GLN A 120 1.33 -17.11 19.71
CA GLN A 120 1.22 -18.17 18.71
C GLN A 120 2.50 -18.33 17.87
N PHE A 121 3.19 -17.22 17.57
CA PHE A 121 4.36 -17.22 16.67
C PHE A 121 5.67 -16.87 17.38
N LYS A 122 5.76 -17.02 18.71
CA LYS A 122 6.91 -16.61 19.52
C LYS A 122 8.25 -17.18 19.04
N SER A 123 8.27 -18.42 18.56
CA SER A 123 9.47 -19.12 18.09
C SER A 123 9.80 -18.90 16.61
N LEU A 124 8.90 -18.28 15.85
CA LEU A 124 9.08 -18.14 14.42
C LEU A 124 9.80 -16.83 14.06
N ARG A 125 10.71 -16.94 13.09
CA ARG A 125 11.46 -15.81 12.52
C ARG A 125 11.23 -15.72 11.02
N PHE A 126 10.93 -14.53 10.55
CA PHE A 126 10.65 -14.24 9.14
C PHE A 126 11.61 -13.17 8.65
N LYS A 127 12.87 -13.55 8.41
CA LYS A 127 14.00 -12.63 8.10
C LYS A 127 13.65 -11.57 7.06
N ASN A 128 13.03 -11.95 5.94
CA ASN A 128 12.67 -11.01 4.87
C ASN A 128 11.58 -10.04 5.29
N ALA A 129 10.53 -10.52 5.98
CA ALA A 129 9.46 -9.67 6.48
C ALA A 129 9.97 -8.72 7.58
N GLU A 130 10.81 -9.21 8.50
CA GLU A 130 11.43 -8.42 9.55
C GLU A 130 12.33 -7.32 8.96
N LYS A 131 13.13 -7.65 7.92
CA LYS A 131 13.94 -6.68 7.20
C LYS A 131 13.09 -5.61 6.53
N LEU A 132 12.01 -6.03 5.84
CA LEU A 132 11.09 -5.10 5.19
C LEU A 132 10.40 -4.18 6.20
N ALA A 133 9.96 -4.70 7.34
CA ALA A 133 9.35 -3.90 8.41
C ALA A 133 10.35 -2.89 9.03
N LYS A 134 11.62 -3.28 9.18
CA LYS A 134 12.68 -2.45 9.77
C LYS A 134 13.19 -1.38 8.82
N GLU A 135 13.44 -1.74 7.55
CA GLU A 135 14.14 -0.91 6.57
C GLU A 135 13.20 -0.27 5.54
N GLY A 136 11.98 -0.82 5.38
CA GLY A 136 11.02 -0.38 4.38
C GLY A 136 10.46 1.01 4.65
N MET A 137 10.38 1.83 3.60
CA MET A 137 9.77 3.15 3.63
C MET A 137 9.12 3.44 2.29
N SER A 138 7.84 3.78 2.29
CA SER A 138 7.13 4.22 1.09
C SER A 138 7.39 5.69 0.85
N ILE A 139 7.80 6.03 -0.36
CA ILE A 139 7.99 7.42 -0.81
C ILE A 139 6.83 7.86 -1.70
N PRO A 140 6.63 9.17 -1.91
CA PRO A 140 5.50 9.68 -2.67
C PRO A 140 5.43 9.11 -4.09
N ILE A 141 4.25 8.65 -4.48
CA ILE A 141 3.95 8.07 -5.81
C ILE A 141 2.58 8.56 -6.32
N ASP A 142 2.16 9.77 -5.90
CA ASP A 142 0.91 10.35 -6.38
C ASP A 142 0.98 10.58 -7.89
N PRO A 143 -0.05 10.20 -8.67
CA PRO A 143 -0.07 10.39 -10.12
C PRO A 143 -0.01 11.86 -10.55
N ASN A 144 -0.31 12.80 -9.65
CA ASN A 144 -0.29 14.24 -9.91
C ASN A 144 1.03 14.92 -9.54
N LEU A 145 2.03 14.18 -9.05
CA LEU A 145 3.36 14.75 -8.78
C LEU A 145 3.91 15.45 -10.03
N ASN A 146 4.21 16.73 -9.88
CA ASN A 146 4.82 17.50 -10.95
C ASN A 146 6.34 17.26 -11.02
N LYS A 147 6.97 17.74 -12.10
CA LYS A 147 8.40 17.53 -12.34
C LYS A 147 9.31 18.15 -11.28
N LYS A 148 8.91 19.29 -10.69
CA LYS A 148 9.69 19.98 -9.63
C LYS A 148 9.66 19.15 -8.34
N GLU A 149 8.49 18.71 -7.92
CA GLU A 149 8.30 17.86 -6.73
C GLU A 149 9.05 16.52 -6.88
N LEU A 150 8.92 15.90 -8.05
CA LEU A 150 9.60 14.63 -8.32
C LEU A 150 11.13 14.78 -8.24
N ASN A 151 11.70 15.83 -8.85
CA ASN A 151 13.12 16.11 -8.78
C ASN A 151 13.55 16.46 -7.35
N TYR A 152 12.74 17.17 -6.59
CA TYR A 152 13.01 17.50 -5.18
C TYR A 152 13.15 16.24 -4.32
N ILE A 153 12.23 15.28 -4.48
CA ILE A 153 12.28 13.99 -3.80
C ILE A 153 13.55 13.22 -4.18
N ILE A 154 13.84 13.12 -5.49
CA ILE A 154 15.00 12.40 -6.01
C ILE A 154 16.31 13.00 -5.51
N ASN A 155 16.45 14.34 -5.55
CA ASN A 155 17.64 15.01 -5.06
C ASN A 155 17.84 14.82 -3.56
N THR A 156 16.74 14.78 -2.78
CA THR A 156 16.80 14.47 -1.36
C THR A 156 17.29 13.04 -1.10
N LEU A 157 16.80 12.08 -1.87
CA LEU A 157 17.20 10.69 -1.76
C LEU A 157 18.67 10.48 -2.18
N ASN A 158 19.11 11.17 -3.20
CA ASN A 158 20.50 11.05 -3.68
C ASN A 158 21.52 11.76 -2.79
N GLY A 159 21.12 12.83 -2.09
CA GLY A 159 21.97 13.57 -1.15
C GLY A 159 21.98 13.04 0.28
N PHE A 160 21.24 11.97 0.56
CA PHE A 160 21.10 11.35 1.89
C PHE A 160 22.35 10.58 2.37
#